data_a672c25b9d4fd281a4d85d1e4024514e
#
_entry.id   a672c25b9d4fd281a4d85d1e4024514e
#
_cell.length_a   1.000
_cell.length_b   1.000
_cell.length_c   1.000
_cell.angle_alpha   90.00
_cell.angle_beta   90.00
_cell.angle_gamma   90.00
#
_symmetry.space_group_name_H-M   'P 1'
#
loop_
_entity.id
_entity.type
_entity.pdbx_description
1 polymer ?
#
loop_
_entity_poly.entity_id
_entity_poly.type
_entity_poly.pdbx_seq_one_letter_code
_entity_poly.pdbx_strand_id
1 'polypeptide(L)'
;HSFCQACITANQKMSTVVQEGEGSCPMCRIRYQIENLRPSWHQANIVEMLKEVKLSPEEGQKVDHCVRHGEKLQLFCKEDGKIICWLCERSQEHRGHHTFLTEEVVQEHQEKLQAALEKLKKQQQEAEKLEADIQEERTSWKNLIQYERETVQSEFEKLRAILDCEEQNQLQKLEKEERGILKILAESEIELAQQSQVVRDLISDVERRLQGTAMEMLQXXXXXXXRCQNFNLKTPKTFPKKQSRVFQAPDLKGMLQALKELTDMQLYWVDMKLTPRKNSNTFNFFNLTQMEFSFEKCSTPANSSSNDYYSIGGSPLMTSGQHYWEVDVSNKSAWILGICEVKELQWLVRNCFTQVVSYQPRHGYWVIGLKNQVEYTAFQDSSSNDPLIVTLFLSVPPSRIGVFLDYDAGTLSFFNVTNGFLIYKFSSCRFFPMVCPYFNPINCSIPMTLCLPSL
;
A
#
# COMPACT_ATOMS: atom_id res chain seq x y z
N HIS A 1 -5.84 -7.52 38.56
CA HIS A 1 -5.96 -7.80 40.00
C HIS A 1 -6.25 -9.27 40.23
N SER A 2 -5.70 -9.84 41.30
CA SER A 2 -5.87 -11.25 41.68
C SER A 2 -6.64 -11.35 42.99
N PHE A 3 -7.51 -12.34 43.07
CA PHE A 3 -8.33 -12.60 44.26
C PHE A 3 -8.44 -14.10 44.47
N CYS A 4 -8.63 -14.54 45.70
CA CYS A 4 -8.96 -15.96 45.95
C CYS A 4 -10.38 -16.28 45.38
N GLN A 5 -10.61 -17.51 45.01
CA GLN A 5 -11.86 -17.97 44.42
C GLN A 5 -13.07 -17.61 45.30
N ALA A 6 -12.97 -17.83 46.59
CA ALA A 6 -14.05 -17.52 47.55
C ALA A 6 -14.42 -16.03 47.55
N CYS A 7 -13.40 -15.14 47.55
CA CYS A 7 -13.63 -13.68 47.56
C CYS A 7 -14.23 -13.17 46.29
N ILE A 8 -13.77 -13.63 45.12
CA ILE A 8 -14.31 -13.18 43.84
C ILE A 8 -15.76 -13.72 43.63
N THR A 9 -16.04 -14.94 44.04
CA THR A 9 -17.38 -15.51 44.02
C THR A 9 -18.35 -14.82 44.97
N ALA A 10 -17.90 -14.47 46.18
CA ALA A 10 -18.70 -13.70 47.16
C ALA A 10 -19.03 -12.30 46.59
N ASN A 11 -18.06 -11.64 45.99
CA ASN A 11 -18.26 -10.33 45.33
C ASN A 11 -19.31 -10.39 44.22
N GLN A 12 -19.35 -11.47 43.43
CA GLN A 12 -20.33 -11.70 42.42
C GLN A 12 -21.76 -11.81 42.96
N LYS A 13 -21.93 -12.56 44.08
CA LYS A 13 -23.23 -12.77 44.73
C LYS A 13 -23.79 -11.48 45.34
N MET A 14 -22.94 -10.53 45.73
CA MET A 14 -23.36 -9.26 46.30
C MET A 14 -23.67 -8.17 45.30
N SER A 15 -23.35 -8.39 44.03
CA SER A 15 -23.54 -7.38 42.96
C SER A 15 -24.93 -7.57 42.32
N THR A 16 -25.93 -6.84 42.81
CA THR A 16 -27.34 -6.95 42.44
C THR A 16 -27.71 -6.31 41.07
N VAL A 17 -26.76 -5.76 40.31
CA VAL A 17 -27.04 -4.91 39.13
C VAL A 17 -26.31 -5.39 37.87
N VAL A 18 -25.92 -6.64 37.76
CA VAL A 18 -25.12 -7.11 36.61
C VAL A 18 -25.84 -8.24 35.90
N GLN A 19 -25.84 -8.20 34.57
CA GLN A 19 -26.37 -9.27 33.72
C GLN A 19 -25.67 -10.59 34.00
N GLU A 20 -26.37 -11.71 33.78
CA GLU A 20 -25.81 -13.04 33.97
C GLU A 20 -24.50 -13.20 33.18
N GLY A 21 -23.45 -13.62 33.87
CA GLY A 21 -22.13 -13.86 33.27
C GLY A 21 -21.11 -12.75 33.43
N GLU A 22 -21.47 -11.60 33.98
CA GLU A 22 -20.53 -10.48 34.22
C GLU A 22 -20.21 -10.30 35.70
N GLY A 23 -19.04 -9.75 35.98
CA GLY A 23 -18.61 -9.33 37.31
C GLY A 23 -17.88 -8.00 37.27
N SER A 24 -17.72 -7.35 38.45
CA SER A 24 -16.91 -6.12 38.56
C SER A 24 -15.78 -6.35 39.55
N CYS A 25 -14.60 -5.85 39.23
CA CYS A 25 -13.42 -5.99 40.08
C CYS A 25 -13.59 -5.23 41.40
N PRO A 26 -13.42 -5.86 42.58
CA PRO A 26 -13.59 -5.18 43.88
C PRO A 26 -12.65 -3.99 44.09
N MET A 27 -11.48 -3.97 43.41
CA MET A 27 -10.50 -2.89 43.62
C MET A 27 -10.65 -1.75 42.61
N CYS A 28 -10.78 -2.05 41.31
CA CYS A 28 -10.77 -1.02 40.28
C CYS A 28 -12.13 -0.84 39.55
N ARG A 29 -13.13 -1.66 39.91
CA ARG A 29 -14.52 -1.62 39.41
C ARG A 29 -14.67 -1.86 37.90
N ILE A 30 -13.59 -2.24 37.19
CA ILE A 30 -13.65 -2.64 35.79
C ILE A 30 -14.49 -3.93 35.67
N ARG A 31 -15.39 -3.97 34.69
CA ARG A 31 -16.22 -5.14 34.41
C ARG A 31 -15.40 -6.22 33.69
N TYR A 32 -15.70 -7.48 33.99
CA TYR A 32 -15.06 -8.63 33.35
C TYR A 32 -16.10 -9.73 33.11
N GLN A 33 -15.84 -10.57 32.15
CA GLN A 33 -16.63 -11.79 31.90
C GLN A 33 -16.07 -12.91 32.81
N ILE A 34 -16.94 -13.64 33.47
CA ILE A 34 -16.57 -14.70 34.40
C ILE A 34 -15.75 -15.79 33.70
N GLU A 35 -16.09 -16.09 32.45
CA GLU A 35 -15.39 -17.06 31.59
C GLU A 35 -13.92 -16.68 31.31
N ASN A 36 -13.57 -15.42 31.47
CA ASN A 36 -12.22 -14.91 31.23
C ASN A 36 -11.33 -14.93 32.47
N LEU A 37 -11.87 -15.35 33.62
CA LEU A 37 -11.07 -15.51 34.85
C LEU A 37 -10.14 -16.71 34.70
N ARG A 38 -8.87 -16.50 34.97
CA ARG A 38 -7.84 -17.54 34.85
C ARG A 38 -7.17 -17.75 36.21
N PRO A 39 -6.86 -18.99 36.61
CA PRO A 39 -6.14 -19.26 37.84
C PRO A 39 -4.71 -18.73 37.72
N SER A 40 -4.27 -18.04 38.77
CA SER A 40 -2.87 -17.59 38.92
C SER A 40 -2.09 -18.61 39.72
N TRP A 41 -1.53 -19.60 39.04
CA TRP A 41 -0.80 -20.71 39.64
C TRP A 41 0.41 -20.24 40.48
N HIS A 42 1.11 -19.21 40.06
CA HIS A 42 2.24 -18.64 40.78
C HIS A 42 1.83 -18.11 42.16
N GLN A 43 0.76 -17.32 42.18
CA GLN A 43 0.24 -16.76 43.43
C GLN A 43 -0.37 -17.84 44.34
N ALA A 44 -1.03 -18.83 43.73
CA ALA A 44 -1.58 -19.96 44.48
C ALA A 44 -0.47 -20.75 45.17
N ASN A 45 0.63 -21.03 44.51
CA ASN A 45 1.78 -21.74 45.07
C ASN A 45 2.44 -20.95 46.21
N ILE A 46 2.57 -19.62 46.07
CA ILE A 46 3.11 -18.76 47.13
C ILE A 46 2.20 -18.79 48.36
N VAL A 47 0.89 -18.70 48.18
CA VAL A 47 -0.09 -18.77 49.29
C VAL A 47 -0.03 -20.14 49.97
N GLU A 48 0.16 -21.22 49.21
CA GLU A 48 0.28 -22.57 49.75
C GLU A 48 1.55 -22.72 50.60
N MET A 49 2.68 -22.26 50.09
CA MET A 49 3.94 -22.23 50.85
C MET A 49 3.83 -21.39 52.13
N LEU A 50 3.14 -20.25 52.10
CA LEU A 50 2.91 -19.40 53.25
C LEU A 50 1.97 -20.05 54.29
N LYS A 51 1.04 -20.89 53.85
CA LYS A 51 0.17 -21.69 54.77
C LYS A 51 0.96 -22.76 55.51
N GLU A 52 1.97 -23.34 54.93
CA GLU A 52 2.85 -24.33 55.56
C GLU A 52 3.77 -23.69 56.59
N VAL A 53 4.09 -22.41 56.44
CA VAL A 53 4.78 -21.63 57.47
C VAL A 53 3.74 -21.26 58.53
N LYS A 54 3.65 -22.07 59.59
CA LYS A 54 2.82 -21.78 60.76
C LYS A 54 3.45 -20.62 61.53
N LEU A 55 3.11 -19.41 61.13
CA LEU A 55 3.28 -18.23 61.97
C LEU A 55 2.11 -18.24 62.95
N SER A 56 2.25 -18.99 64.05
CA SER A 56 1.32 -18.89 65.15
C SER A 56 1.59 -17.59 65.89
N PRO A 57 0.66 -16.66 65.98
CA PRO A 57 0.77 -15.52 66.86
C PRO A 57 0.28 -16.00 68.23
N GLU A 58 1.16 -16.62 69.04
CA GLU A 58 0.81 -16.93 70.41
C GLU A 58 1.70 -16.17 71.38
N GLU A 59 1.03 -15.34 72.09
CA GLU A 59 1.26 -14.92 73.51
C GLU A 59 2.70 -14.95 74.01
N GLY A 60 3.14 -13.81 74.52
CA GLY A 60 4.42 -13.59 75.19
C GLY A 60 4.74 -14.53 76.36
N GLN A 61 4.85 -15.84 76.10
CA GLN A 61 5.56 -16.72 77.03
C GLN A 61 7.03 -16.66 76.66
N LYS A 62 7.84 -16.55 77.71
CA LYS A 62 9.29 -16.49 77.68
C LYS A 62 9.85 -17.63 76.80
N VAL A 63 10.12 -17.36 75.57
CA VAL A 63 10.70 -18.30 74.59
C VAL A 63 12.10 -18.75 75.00
N ASP A 64 12.64 -18.10 75.99
CA ASP A 64 14.03 -18.29 76.46
C ASP A 64 14.21 -19.45 77.48
N HIS A 65 13.17 -20.19 77.83
CA HIS A 65 13.25 -21.26 78.84
C HIS A 65 12.77 -22.61 78.28
N CYS A 66 13.45 -23.65 78.66
CA CYS A 66 13.14 -25.03 78.32
C CYS A 66 11.78 -25.45 78.90
N VAL A 67 10.87 -25.96 78.00
CA VAL A 67 9.52 -26.41 78.43
C VAL A 67 9.55 -27.56 79.44
N ARG A 68 10.60 -28.42 79.40
CA ARG A 68 10.74 -29.57 80.24
C ARG A 68 11.38 -29.21 81.60
N HIS A 69 12.36 -28.30 81.57
CA HIS A 69 13.23 -28.12 82.74
C HIS A 69 13.10 -26.72 83.36
N GLY A 70 12.39 -25.79 82.71
CA GLY A 70 12.28 -24.41 83.18
C GLY A 70 13.57 -23.60 83.10
N GLU A 71 14.64 -24.19 82.58
CA GLU A 71 15.97 -23.60 82.51
C GLU A 71 16.16 -22.78 81.24
N LYS A 72 17.04 -21.81 81.25
CA LYS A 72 17.32 -20.92 80.15
C LYS A 72 17.90 -21.70 78.94
N LEU A 73 17.41 -21.44 77.75
CA LEU A 73 17.89 -22.01 76.54
C LEU A 73 19.13 -21.25 76.06
N GLN A 74 20.33 -21.85 76.24
CA GLN A 74 21.61 -21.18 75.93
C GLN A 74 22.55 -22.03 75.13
N LEU A 75 22.13 -23.27 74.78
CA LEU A 75 22.95 -24.20 74.00
C LEU A 75 22.23 -24.59 72.73
N PHE A 76 22.96 -24.74 71.61
CA PHE A 76 22.49 -25.23 70.31
C PHE A 76 23.06 -26.64 70.10
N CYS A 77 22.18 -27.61 69.95
CA CYS A 77 22.56 -28.96 69.54
C CYS A 77 22.72 -29.04 68.07
N LYS A 78 23.91 -29.33 67.57
CA LYS A 78 24.24 -29.36 66.14
C LYS A 78 23.51 -30.48 65.38
N GLU A 79 23.45 -31.66 66.00
CA GLU A 79 22.85 -32.84 65.39
C GLU A 79 21.33 -32.71 65.22
N ASP A 80 20.66 -32.15 66.21
CA ASP A 80 19.21 -31.99 66.27
C ASP A 80 18.73 -30.66 65.64
N GLY A 81 19.62 -29.68 65.46
CA GLY A 81 19.29 -28.36 64.98
C GLY A 81 18.37 -27.57 65.90
N LYS A 82 18.47 -27.80 67.22
CA LYS A 82 17.55 -27.23 68.22
C LYS A 82 18.31 -26.47 69.30
N ILE A 83 17.67 -25.44 69.85
CA ILE A 83 18.15 -24.71 71.00
C ILE A 83 17.69 -25.49 72.24
N ILE A 84 18.62 -25.80 73.15
CA ILE A 84 18.39 -26.64 74.38
C ILE A 84 18.96 -25.94 75.62
N CYS A 85 18.52 -26.40 76.79
CA CYS A 85 19.10 -25.97 78.05
C CYS A 85 20.20 -26.95 78.49
N TRP A 86 20.98 -26.58 79.54
CA TRP A 86 22.10 -27.38 80.03
C TRP A 86 21.63 -28.73 80.60
N LEU A 87 20.37 -28.85 81.10
CA LEU A 87 19.83 -30.13 81.58
C LEU A 87 19.46 -31.06 80.42
N CYS A 88 18.99 -30.52 79.28
CA CYS A 88 18.74 -31.28 78.06
C CYS A 88 20.06 -31.89 77.53
N GLU A 89 21.14 -31.10 77.50
CA GLU A 89 22.45 -31.56 77.06
C GLU A 89 22.90 -32.83 77.78
N ARG A 90 22.59 -32.92 79.06
CA ARG A 90 22.95 -34.09 79.90
C ARG A 90 21.94 -35.23 79.82
N SER A 91 20.83 -35.04 79.19
CA SER A 91 19.80 -36.07 79.01
C SER A 91 20.24 -37.17 78.04
N GLN A 92 19.58 -38.31 78.12
CA GLN A 92 19.85 -39.44 77.19
C GLN A 92 19.61 -39.06 75.74
N GLU A 93 18.72 -38.09 75.50
CA GLU A 93 18.34 -37.63 74.11
C GLU A 93 19.48 -36.92 73.39
N HIS A 94 20.30 -36.14 74.10
CA HIS A 94 21.39 -35.36 73.55
C HIS A 94 22.77 -35.82 73.96
N ARG A 95 22.88 -36.96 74.69
CA ARG A 95 24.14 -37.51 75.18
C ARG A 95 25.06 -37.92 74.02
N GLY A 96 26.20 -37.23 73.89
CA GLY A 96 27.17 -37.47 72.81
C GLY A 96 26.98 -36.55 71.60
N HIS A 97 25.97 -35.67 71.63
CA HIS A 97 25.80 -34.64 70.57
C HIS A 97 26.78 -33.47 70.88
N HIS A 98 27.15 -32.76 69.78
CA HIS A 98 27.99 -31.58 69.92
C HIS A 98 27.09 -30.36 70.20
N THR A 99 27.34 -29.69 71.26
CA THR A 99 26.60 -28.51 71.68
C THR A 99 27.54 -27.30 71.73
N PHE A 100 27.00 -26.15 71.27
CA PHE A 100 27.68 -24.87 71.22
C PHE A 100 26.84 -23.82 71.91
N LEU A 101 27.47 -22.74 72.42
CA LEU A 101 26.71 -21.61 72.90
C LEU A 101 25.88 -21.00 71.75
N THR A 102 24.62 -20.68 72.00
CA THR A 102 23.73 -20.08 71.07
C THR A 102 24.36 -18.84 70.41
N GLU A 103 25.06 -18.05 71.17
CA GLU A 103 25.72 -16.82 70.78
C GLU A 103 26.79 -17.07 69.67
N GLU A 104 27.51 -18.17 69.75
CA GLU A 104 28.56 -18.57 68.81
C GLU A 104 27.96 -19.02 67.48
N VAL A 105 26.86 -19.75 67.52
CA VAL A 105 26.19 -20.32 66.33
C VAL A 105 25.37 -19.28 65.60
N VAL A 106 24.77 -18.32 66.34
CA VAL A 106 23.95 -17.24 65.75
C VAL A 106 24.72 -16.44 64.69
N GLN A 107 25.97 -16.09 64.99
CA GLN A 107 26.80 -15.31 64.11
C GLN A 107 27.00 -16.04 62.76
N GLU A 108 27.35 -17.32 62.76
CA GLU A 108 27.54 -18.12 61.54
C GLU A 108 26.26 -18.24 60.76
N HIS A 109 25.14 -18.49 61.45
CA HIS A 109 23.82 -18.60 60.76
C HIS A 109 23.35 -17.24 60.19
N GLN A 110 23.61 -16.14 60.89
CA GLN A 110 23.30 -14.78 60.41
C GLN A 110 24.05 -14.45 59.13
N GLU A 111 25.34 -14.79 59.06
CA GLU A 111 26.13 -14.57 57.83
C GLU A 111 25.60 -15.38 56.65
N LYS A 112 25.23 -16.65 56.89
CA LYS A 112 24.62 -17.51 55.86
C LYS A 112 23.28 -16.97 55.37
N LEU A 113 22.42 -16.51 56.27
CA LEU A 113 21.12 -15.91 55.93
C LEU A 113 21.29 -14.59 55.19
N GLN A 114 22.26 -13.77 55.61
CA GLN A 114 22.57 -12.51 54.93
C GLN A 114 23.06 -12.74 53.50
N ALA A 115 23.96 -13.70 53.28
CA ALA A 115 24.44 -14.07 51.96
C ALA A 115 23.30 -14.59 51.05
N ALA A 116 22.42 -15.42 51.64
CA ALA A 116 21.24 -15.92 50.91
C ALA A 116 20.27 -14.77 50.52
N LEU A 117 20.05 -13.83 51.43
CA LEU A 117 19.21 -12.65 51.18
C LEU A 117 19.77 -11.78 50.07
N GLU A 118 21.07 -11.53 50.06
CA GLU A 118 21.73 -10.76 49.00
C GLU A 118 21.60 -11.44 47.65
N LYS A 119 21.79 -12.77 47.61
CA LYS A 119 21.59 -13.56 46.39
C LYS A 119 20.16 -13.45 45.88
N LEU A 120 19.16 -13.58 46.72
CA LEU A 120 17.74 -13.47 46.34
C LEU A 120 17.40 -12.07 45.85
N LYS A 121 17.90 -11.02 46.50
CA LYS A 121 17.71 -9.64 46.06
C LYS A 121 18.29 -9.40 44.67
N LYS A 122 19.48 -9.94 44.39
CA LYS A 122 20.09 -9.85 43.05
C LYS A 122 19.23 -10.55 41.99
N GLN A 123 18.74 -11.76 42.31
CA GLN A 123 17.85 -12.50 41.39
C GLN A 123 16.54 -11.77 41.17
N GLN A 124 15.98 -11.11 42.15
CA GLN A 124 14.78 -10.29 42.03
C GLN A 124 15.01 -9.13 41.04
N GLN A 125 16.10 -8.39 41.21
CA GLN A 125 16.45 -7.26 40.32
C GLN A 125 16.62 -7.74 38.86
N GLU A 126 17.26 -8.89 38.68
CA GLU A 126 17.46 -9.48 37.36
C GLU A 126 16.11 -9.89 36.71
N ALA A 127 15.22 -10.47 37.51
CA ALA A 127 13.87 -10.82 37.05
C ALA A 127 13.06 -9.58 36.66
N GLU A 128 13.10 -8.53 37.48
CA GLU A 128 12.41 -7.24 37.17
C GLU A 128 12.93 -6.62 35.89
N LYS A 129 14.25 -6.69 35.64
CA LYS A 129 14.84 -6.22 34.40
C LYS A 129 14.33 -7.03 33.20
N LEU A 130 14.35 -8.35 33.28
CA LEU A 130 13.86 -9.24 32.19
C LEU A 130 12.37 -9.01 31.92
N GLU A 131 11.56 -8.75 32.93
CA GLU A 131 10.15 -8.40 32.76
C GLU A 131 9.99 -7.10 31.97
N ALA A 132 10.81 -6.09 32.27
CA ALA A 132 10.80 -4.81 31.55
C ALA A 132 11.22 -4.99 30.09
N ASP A 133 12.28 -5.75 29.83
CA ASP A 133 12.78 -6.05 28.48
C ASP A 133 11.71 -6.77 27.63
N ILE A 134 11.03 -7.77 28.21
CA ILE A 134 9.93 -8.49 27.54
C ILE A 134 8.76 -7.55 27.23
N GLN A 135 8.43 -6.66 28.17
CA GLN A 135 7.34 -5.69 27.95
C GLN A 135 7.66 -4.70 26.82
N GLU A 136 8.91 -4.24 26.75
CA GLU A 136 9.38 -3.39 25.64
C GLU A 136 9.30 -4.14 24.30
N GLU A 137 9.81 -5.36 24.25
CA GLU A 137 9.75 -6.21 23.04
C GLU A 137 8.31 -6.45 22.59
N ARG A 138 7.42 -6.75 23.53
CA ARG A 138 5.99 -6.94 23.27
C ARG A 138 5.36 -5.70 22.64
N THR A 139 5.70 -4.53 23.13
CA THR A 139 5.20 -3.24 22.61
C THR A 139 5.72 -2.99 21.21
N SER A 140 7.01 -3.23 20.99
CA SER A 140 7.65 -3.11 19.69
C SER A 140 6.99 -4.01 18.64
N TRP A 141 6.76 -5.29 18.98
CA TRP A 141 6.08 -6.23 18.07
C TRP A 141 4.64 -5.81 17.77
N LYS A 142 3.89 -5.31 18.75
CA LYS A 142 2.53 -4.80 18.53
C LYS A 142 2.52 -3.64 17.54
N ASN A 143 3.45 -2.70 17.68
CA ASN A 143 3.55 -1.55 16.80
C ASN A 143 3.94 -1.97 15.39
N LEU A 144 4.89 -2.88 15.24
CA LEU A 144 5.30 -3.41 13.93
C LEU A 144 4.13 -4.10 13.22
N ILE A 145 3.42 -5.01 13.91
CA ILE A 145 2.27 -5.72 13.33
C ILE A 145 1.14 -4.75 12.96
N GLN A 146 0.93 -3.72 13.77
CA GLN A 146 -0.08 -2.70 13.46
C GLN A 146 0.29 -1.91 12.20
N TYR A 147 1.54 -1.51 12.06
CA TYR A 147 2.06 -0.84 10.86
C TYR A 147 1.87 -1.72 9.61
N GLU A 148 2.24 -3.00 9.70
CA GLU A 148 2.05 -3.95 8.58
C GLU A 148 0.58 -4.11 8.20
N ARG A 149 -0.31 -4.13 9.19
CA ARG A 149 -1.76 -4.21 8.95
C ARG A 149 -2.26 -2.98 8.18
N GLU A 150 -1.84 -1.80 8.59
CA GLU A 150 -2.21 -0.54 7.93
C GLU A 150 -1.66 -0.48 6.50
N THR A 151 -0.44 -0.97 6.29
CA THR A 151 0.17 -1.08 4.96
C THR A 151 -0.65 -2.00 4.05
N VAL A 152 -1.02 -3.19 4.54
CA VAL A 152 -1.87 -4.13 3.77
C VAL A 152 -3.22 -3.48 3.42
N GLN A 153 -3.86 -2.80 4.37
CA GLN A 153 -5.14 -2.12 4.14
C GLN A 153 -5.01 -1.03 3.07
N SER A 154 -3.96 -0.22 3.16
CA SER A 154 -3.66 0.85 2.19
C SER A 154 -3.49 0.29 0.77
N GLU A 155 -2.75 -0.81 0.61
CA GLU A 155 -2.55 -1.44 -0.70
C GLU A 155 -3.87 -1.95 -1.29
N PHE A 156 -4.72 -2.56 -0.48
CA PHE A 156 -6.05 -2.98 -0.94
C PHE A 156 -6.96 -1.80 -1.29
N GLU A 157 -6.85 -0.68 -0.60
CA GLU A 157 -7.59 0.55 -0.94
C GLU A 157 -7.15 1.12 -2.29
N LYS A 158 -5.84 1.14 -2.56
CA LYS A 158 -5.30 1.54 -3.86
C LYS A 158 -5.86 0.67 -5.00
N LEU A 159 -5.89 -0.65 -4.80
CA LEU A 159 -6.44 -1.59 -5.78
C LEU A 159 -7.95 -1.35 -6.02
N ARG A 160 -8.71 -1.13 -4.96
CA ARG A 160 -10.15 -0.80 -5.08
C ARG A 160 -10.34 0.47 -5.91
N ALA A 161 -9.58 1.51 -5.62
CA ALA A 161 -9.67 2.78 -6.36
C ALA A 161 -9.37 2.59 -7.86
N ILE A 162 -8.39 1.76 -8.21
CA ILE A 162 -8.07 1.43 -9.62
C ILE A 162 -9.26 0.71 -10.28
N LEU A 163 -9.83 -0.28 -9.60
CA LEU A 163 -10.97 -1.06 -10.12
C LEU A 163 -12.21 -0.17 -10.28
N ASP A 164 -12.50 0.68 -9.31
CA ASP A 164 -13.62 1.62 -9.35
C ASP A 164 -13.47 2.60 -10.53
N CYS A 165 -12.27 3.11 -10.73
CA CYS A 165 -11.97 4.01 -11.85
C CYS A 165 -12.20 3.31 -13.20
N GLU A 166 -11.71 2.08 -13.34
CA GLU A 166 -11.89 1.30 -14.58
C GLU A 166 -13.36 0.96 -14.82
N GLU A 167 -14.11 0.59 -13.78
CA GLU A 167 -15.54 0.36 -13.86
C GLU A 167 -16.26 1.60 -14.41
N GLN A 168 -15.99 2.76 -13.80
CA GLN A 168 -16.60 4.02 -14.23
C GLN A 168 -16.25 4.36 -15.68
N ASN A 169 -15.00 4.16 -16.09
CA ASN A 169 -14.58 4.37 -17.49
C ASN A 169 -15.35 3.48 -18.46
N GLN A 170 -15.52 2.21 -18.15
CA GLN A 170 -16.25 1.26 -18.98
C GLN A 170 -17.74 1.64 -19.06
N LEU A 171 -18.35 1.99 -17.94
CA LEU A 171 -19.76 2.41 -17.89
C LEU A 171 -19.99 3.71 -18.70
N GLN A 172 -19.10 4.68 -18.59
CA GLN A 172 -19.19 5.93 -19.37
C GLN A 172 -19.07 5.68 -20.88
N LYS A 173 -18.20 4.75 -21.29
CA LYS A 173 -18.09 4.35 -22.72
C LYS A 173 -19.41 3.75 -23.20
N LEU A 174 -20.02 2.88 -22.43
CA LEU A 174 -21.32 2.24 -22.74
C LEU A 174 -22.43 3.30 -22.85
N GLU A 175 -22.53 4.22 -21.91
CA GLU A 175 -23.52 5.31 -21.94
C GLU A 175 -23.36 6.21 -23.15
N LYS A 176 -22.12 6.55 -23.50
CA LYS A 176 -21.84 7.40 -24.67
C LYS A 176 -22.28 6.71 -25.94
N GLU A 177 -22.01 5.41 -26.07
CA GLU A 177 -22.40 4.63 -27.23
C GLU A 177 -23.93 4.45 -27.30
N GLU A 178 -24.57 4.13 -26.18
CA GLU A 178 -26.02 4.04 -26.06
C GLU A 178 -26.69 5.33 -26.54
N ARG A 179 -26.24 6.47 -25.99
CA ARG A 179 -26.78 7.80 -26.41
C ARG A 179 -26.61 8.05 -27.90
N GLY A 180 -25.46 7.69 -28.47
CA GLY A 180 -25.20 7.82 -29.92
C GLY A 180 -26.16 6.98 -30.74
N ILE A 181 -26.35 5.71 -30.40
CA ILE A 181 -27.23 4.78 -31.10
C ILE A 181 -28.70 5.25 -30.99
N LEU A 182 -29.15 5.56 -29.79
CA LEU A 182 -30.51 5.99 -29.51
C LEU A 182 -30.86 7.29 -30.26
N LYS A 183 -29.91 8.22 -30.37
CA LYS A 183 -30.10 9.45 -31.14
C LYS A 183 -30.36 9.14 -32.64
N ILE A 184 -29.57 8.27 -33.27
CA ILE A 184 -29.70 7.91 -34.68
C ILE A 184 -31.05 7.17 -34.90
N LEU A 185 -31.42 6.28 -33.98
CA LEU A 185 -32.69 5.55 -34.06
C LEU A 185 -33.87 6.52 -33.92
N ALA A 186 -33.82 7.49 -32.99
CA ALA A 186 -34.88 8.50 -32.85
C ALA A 186 -35.01 9.37 -34.09
N GLU A 187 -33.90 9.79 -34.69
CA GLU A 187 -33.92 10.54 -35.96
C GLU A 187 -34.57 9.71 -37.08
N SER A 188 -34.24 8.42 -37.16
CA SER A 188 -34.82 7.48 -38.12
C SER A 188 -36.30 7.25 -37.90
N GLU A 189 -36.73 7.18 -36.65
CA GLU A 189 -38.14 7.03 -36.26
C GLU A 189 -38.96 8.25 -36.67
N ILE A 190 -38.45 9.46 -36.43
CA ILE A 190 -39.11 10.72 -36.85
C ILE A 190 -39.24 10.76 -38.37
N GLU A 191 -38.15 10.44 -39.11
CA GLU A 191 -38.19 10.41 -40.57
C GLU A 191 -39.24 9.42 -41.10
N LEU A 192 -39.30 8.22 -40.51
CA LEU A 192 -40.26 7.18 -40.92
C LEU A 192 -41.69 7.61 -40.56
N ALA A 193 -41.92 8.24 -39.42
CA ALA A 193 -43.24 8.78 -39.03
C ALA A 193 -43.72 9.83 -40.03
N GLN A 194 -42.84 10.71 -40.47
CA GLN A 194 -43.13 11.71 -41.49
C GLN A 194 -43.49 11.07 -42.86
N GLN A 195 -42.72 10.07 -43.28
CA GLN A 195 -43.00 9.32 -44.53
C GLN A 195 -44.34 8.59 -44.42
N SER A 196 -44.61 7.97 -43.27
CA SER A 196 -45.88 7.28 -43.00
C SER A 196 -47.07 8.24 -43.06
N GLN A 197 -46.93 9.47 -42.54
CA GLN A 197 -48.00 10.48 -42.63
C GLN A 197 -48.27 10.89 -44.09
N VAL A 198 -47.21 11.10 -44.87
CA VAL A 198 -47.35 11.42 -46.31
C VAL A 198 -48.08 10.31 -47.04
N VAL A 199 -47.77 9.05 -46.75
CA VAL A 199 -48.47 7.89 -47.36
C VAL A 199 -49.96 7.89 -46.94
N ARG A 200 -50.27 8.10 -45.67
CA ARG A 200 -51.67 8.17 -45.19
C ARG A 200 -52.46 9.29 -45.91
N ASP A 201 -51.84 10.45 -46.05
CA ASP A 201 -52.45 11.60 -46.71
C ASP A 201 -52.72 11.29 -48.23
N LEU A 202 -51.76 10.63 -48.89
CA LEU A 202 -51.92 10.20 -50.28
C LEU A 202 -53.04 9.16 -50.43
N ILE A 203 -53.08 8.17 -49.50
CA ILE A 203 -54.13 7.14 -49.48
C ILE A 203 -55.50 7.81 -49.32
N SER A 204 -55.65 8.70 -48.38
CA SER A 204 -56.91 9.41 -48.07
C SER A 204 -57.36 10.26 -49.29
N ASP A 205 -56.41 10.95 -49.96
CA ASP A 205 -56.74 11.75 -51.15
C ASP A 205 -57.22 10.85 -52.34
N VAL A 206 -56.56 9.74 -52.58
CA VAL A 206 -56.94 8.76 -53.61
C VAL A 206 -58.30 8.14 -53.27
N GLU A 207 -58.53 7.70 -52.04
CA GLU A 207 -59.81 7.11 -51.64
C GLU A 207 -60.98 8.09 -51.81
N ARG A 208 -60.80 9.34 -51.39
CA ARG A 208 -61.79 10.41 -51.52
C ARG A 208 -62.11 10.64 -52.98
N ARG A 209 -61.12 10.66 -53.87
CA ARG A 209 -61.33 10.82 -55.31
C ARG A 209 -62.06 9.64 -55.95
N LEU A 210 -61.75 8.43 -55.51
CA LEU A 210 -62.42 7.19 -55.97
C LEU A 210 -63.91 7.11 -55.60
N GLN A 211 -64.29 7.74 -54.49
CA GLN A 211 -65.68 7.79 -53.99
C GLN A 211 -66.46 9.00 -54.55
N GLY A 212 -65.77 9.94 -55.15
CA GLY A 212 -66.37 11.20 -55.70
C GLY A 212 -66.99 11.03 -57.09
N THR A 213 -67.52 12.14 -57.61
CA THR A 213 -68.04 12.23 -58.97
C THR A 213 -66.92 12.12 -60.00
N ALA A 214 -67.32 11.79 -61.29
CA ALA A 214 -66.39 11.68 -62.39
C ALA A 214 -65.55 12.97 -62.56
N MET A 215 -66.14 14.12 -62.27
CA MET A 215 -65.43 15.42 -62.33
C MET A 215 -64.41 15.54 -61.28
N GLU A 216 -64.73 15.14 -60.07
CA GLU A 216 -63.79 15.15 -58.88
C GLU A 216 -62.66 14.13 -59.05
N MET A 217 -62.94 12.99 -59.61
CA MET A 217 -61.95 11.96 -59.93
C MET A 217 -60.90 12.47 -60.95
N LEU A 218 -61.37 13.14 -61.98
CA LEU A 218 -60.49 13.61 -63.09
C LEU A 218 -59.74 14.92 -62.82
N GLN A 219 -60.17 15.55 -61.82
CA GLN A 219 -59.55 16.79 -61.40
C GLN A 219 -58.17 16.58 -60.80
N UNK A 220 -57.15 16.93 -61.56
CA UNK A 220 -55.77 16.88 -61.19
C UNK A 220 -55.24 15.39 -61.01
N UNK A 221 -55.68 14.65 -61.70
CA UNK A 221 -55.29 13.31 -61.65
C UNK A 221 -53.88 13.02 -61.95
N UNK A 222 -53.48 13.87 -62.74
CA UNK A 222 -52.10 13.76 -63.12
C UNK A 222 -51.13 14.09 -61.94
N UNK A 223 -51.46 14.94 -61.31
CA UNK A 223 -50.67 15.32 -60.21
C UNK A 223 -50.65 14.30 -59.03
N UNK A 224 -51.68 13.75 -58.91
CA UNK A 224 -51.78 12.74 -57.90
C UNK A 224 -51.10 11.43 -58.27
N UNK A 225 -51.27 11.19 -59.40
CA UNK A 225 -50.66 10.02 -59.90
C UNK A 225 -49.14 10.12 -59.94
N UNK A 226 -48.73 11.28 -60.15
CA UNK A 226 -47.33 11.56 -60.10
C UNK A 226 -46.80 11.58 -58.72
N ARG A 227 -47.50 12.05 -57.88
CA ARG A 227 -47.13 12.01 -56.47
C ARG A 227 -47.07 10.58 -55.93
N CYS A 228 -48.06 9.81 -56.20
CA CYS A 228 -48.09 8.41 -55.76
C CYS A 228 -46.98 7.56 -56.42
N GLN A 229 -46.74 7.73 -57.65
CA GLN A 229 -45.71 6.98 -58.40
C GLN A 229 -44.29 7.39 -58.01
N ASN A 230 -44.07 8.66 -57.66
CA ASN A 230 -42.77 9.17 -57.27
C ASN A 230 -42.44 8.99 -55.74
N PHE A 231 -43.41 8.56 -54.94
CA PHE A 231 -43.16 8.28 -53.54
C PHE A 231 -42.42 6.95 -53.40
N ASN A 232 -41.23 7.03 -52.83
CA ASN A 232 -40.41 5.87 -52.50
C ASN A 232 -40.11 5.88 -50.99
N LEU A 233 -40.51 4.86 -50.29
CA LEU A 233 -40.22 4.70 -48.88
C LEU A 233 -38.72 4.50 -48.71
N LYS A 234 -38.10 5.39 -47.94
CA LYS A 234 -36.68 5.26 -47.56
C LYS A 234 -36.56 4.33 -46.37
N THR A 235 -35.69 3.35 -46.47
CA THR A 235 -35.41 2.42 -45.37
C THR A 235 -34.66 3.14 -44.27
N PRO A 236 -35.05 2.97 -42.98
CA PRO A 236 -34.36 3.62 -41.88
C PRO A 236 -32.97 3.07 -41.69
N LYS A 237 -32.11 3.87 -41.11
CA LYS A 237 -30.78 3.42 -40.64
C LYS A 237 -30.98 2.49 -39.45
N THR A 238 -30.41 1.31 -39.55
CA THR A 238 -30.47 0.30 -38.49
C THR A 238 -29.06 -0.11 -38.06
N PHE A 239 -28.92 -0.50 -36.79
CA PHE A 239 -27.67 -1.02 -36.25
C PHE A 239 -27.76 -2.53 -36.12
N PRO A 240 -26.95 -3.29 -36.87
CA PRO A 240 -26.93 -4.75 -36.69
C PRO A 240 -26.35 -5.12 -35.32
N LYS A 241 -27.12 -5.82 -34.50
CA LYS A 241 -26.70 -6.26 -33.16
C LYS A 241 -25.41 -7.09 -33.16
N LYS A 242 -25.02 -7.69 -34.28
CA LYS A 242 -23.81 -8.53 -34.40
C LYS A 242 -22.50 -7.72 -34.58
N GLN A 243 -22.57 -6.39 -34.81
CA GLN A 243 -21.37 -5.56 -34.94
C GLN A 243 -20.89 -4.92 -33.66
N SER A 244 -21.59 -5.10 -32.54
CA SER A 244 -21.17 -4.54 -31.25
C SER A 244 -20.14 -5.43 -30.56
N ARG A 245 -18.89 -5.42 -31.03
CA ARG A 245 -17.74 -5.92 -30.25
C ARG A 245 -17.30 -4.93 -29.17
N VAL A 246 -18.05 -3.86 -29.01
CA VAL A 246 -17.74 -2.80 -28.05
C VAL A 246 -18.02 -3.22 -26.59
N PHE A 247 -18.80 -4.28 -26.41
CA PHE A 247 -19.29 -4.70 -25.09
C PHE A 247 -18.58 -5.95 -24.56
N GLN A 248 -17.26 -5.94 -24.57
CA GLN A 248 -16.50 -6.95 -23.83
C GLN A 248 -16.25 -6.45 -22.41
N ALA A 249 -16.62 -7.26 -21.43
CA ALA A 249 -16.26 -7.00 -20.04
C ALA A 249 -14.73 -6.87 -19.93
N PRO A 250 -14.22 -5.98 -19.09
CA PRO A 250 -12.78 -5.82 -18.94
C PRO A 250 -12.12 -7.11 -18.44
N ASP A 251 -10.91 -7.37 -18.91
CA ASP A 251 -10.12 -8.52 -18.46
C ASP A 251 -9.52 -8.23 -17.08
N LEU A 252 -10.32 -8.38 -16.03
CA LEU A 252 -9.90 -8.15 -14.65
C LEU A 252 -8.74 -9.07 -14.24
N LYS A 253 -8.68 -10.29 -14.77
CA LYS A 253 -7.58 -11.22 -14.53
C LYS A 253 -6.27 -10.67 -15.11
N GLY A 254 -6.32 -10.22 -16.35
CA GLY A 254 -5.18 -9.58 -17.01
C GLY A 254 -4.71 -8.33 -16.27
N MET A 255 -5.65 -7.51 -15.80
CA MET A 255 -5.34 -6.31 -15.01
C MET A 255 -4.61 -6.67 -13.71
N LEU A 256 -5.11 -7.64 -12.95
CA LEU A 256 -4.48 -8.09 -11.71
C LEU A 256 -3.10 -8.69 -11.95
N GLN A 257 -2.94 -9.43 -13.05
CA GLN A 257 -1.65 -9.99 -13.45
C GLN A 257 -0.65 -8.87 -13.80
N ALA A 258 -1.07 -7.86 -14.53
CA ALA A 258 -0.24 -6.71 -14.89
C ALA A 258 0.21 -5.92 -13.66
N LEU A 259 -0.69 -5.70 -12.71
CA LEU A 259 -0.37 -5.03 -11.44
C LEU A 259 0.65 -5.84 -10.63
N LYS A 260 0.50 -7.16 -10.58
CA LYS A 260 1.47 -8.04 -9.91
C LYS A 260 2.84 -7.97 -10.58
N GLU A 261 2.88 -8.03 -11.90
CA GLU A 261 4.16 -7.92 -12.65
C GLU A 261 4.86 -6.58 -12.37
N LEU A 262 4.09 -5.49 -12.30
CA LEU A 262 4.63 -4.18 -11.92
C LEU A 262 5.20 -4.21 -10.50
N THR A 263 4.48 -4.80 -9.55
CA THR A 263 4.95 -4.94 -8.15
C THR A 263 6.25 -5.74 -8.09
N ASP A 264 6.38 -6.83 -8.86
CA ASP A 264 7.60 -7.63 -8.92
C ASP A 264 8.78 -6.80 -9.46
N MET A 265 8.54 -5.91 -10.43
CA MET A 265 9.56 -5.01 -10.99
C MET A 265 9.96 -3.91 -9.98
N GLN A 266 9.03 -3.44 -9.15
CA GLN A 266 9.31 -2.45 -8.11
C GLN A 266 10.33 -2.93 -7.06
N LEU A 267 10.56 -4.24 -6.95
CA LEU A 267 11.63 -4.81 -6.11
C LEU A 267 13.03 -4.36 -6.55
N TYR A 268 13.19 -3.92 -7.80
CA TYR A 268 14.46 -3.42 -8.35
C TYR A 268 14.57 -1.91 -8.31
N TRP A 269 13.84 -1.27 -7.40
CA TRP A 269 13.82 0.20 -7.28
C TRP A 269 15.23 0.77 -7.08
N VAL A 270 15.55 1.80 -7.84
CA VAL A 270 16.82 2.52 -7.77
C VAL A 270 16.57 3.93 -7.24
N ASP A 271 17.37 4.34 -6.25
CA ASP A 271 17.37 5.72 -5.77
C ASP A 271 17.96 6.65 -6.83
N MET A 272 17.08 7.22 -7.62
CA MET A 272 17.42 8.02 -8.81
C MET A 272 17.73 9.46 -8.42
N LYS A 273 18.79 10.03 -8.99
CA LYS A 273 19.13 11.44 -8.81
C LYS A 273 19.38 12.09 -10.18
N LEU A 274 18.88 13.29 -10.36
CA LEU A 274 19.15 14.08 -11.56
C LEU A 274 20.53 14.70 -11.48
N THR A 275 21.23 14.71 -12.61
CA THR A 275 22.58 15.27 -12.69
C THR A 275 22.48 16.69 -13.27
N PRO A 276 22.61 17.76 -12.45
CA PRO A 276 22.48 19.12 -12.92
C PRO A 276 23.65 19.51 -13.84
N ARG A 277 23.35 20.23 -14.89
CA ARG A 277 24.39 20.85 -15.75
C ARG A 277 25.10 21.98 -15.00
N LYS A 278 26.41 22.02 -15.05
CA LYS A 278 27.24 23.01 -14.34
C LYS A 278 27.00 24.48 -14.74
N ASN A 279 26.32 24.77 -15.85
CA ASN A 279 26.17 26.13 -16.38
C ASN A 279 24.74 26.49 -16.83
N SER A 280 23.69 25.83 -16.30
CA SER A 280 22.34 26.22 -16.69
C SER A 280 21.66 27.04 -15.59
N ASN A 281 21.47 28.32 -15.84
CA ASN A 281 20.54 29.16 -15.08
C ASN A 281 19.07 28.83 -15.40
N THR A 282 18.82 27.71 -16.10
CA THR A 282 17.53 27.35 -16.65
C THR A 282 16.74 26.39 -15.76
N PHE A 283 17.34 25.86 -14.68
CA PHE A 283 16.67 24.88 -13.82
C PHE A 283 16.82 25.28 -12.36
N ASN A 284 15.71 25.46 -11.67
CA ASN A 284 15.69 25.61 -10.22
C ASN A 284 15.61 24.22 -9.58
N PHE A 285 16.71 23.79 -8.97
CA PHE A 285 16.75 22.55 -8.21
C PHE A 285 16.43 22.87 -6.74
N PHE A 286 15.22 22.55 -6.29
CA PHE A 286 14.83 22.80 -4.91
C PHE A 286 15.30 21.72 -3.94
N ASN A 287 15.51 20.49 -4.40
CA ASN A 287 15.99 19.40 -3.54
C ASN A 287 16.48 18.22 -4.40
N LEU A 288 17.54 17.53 -3.98
CA LEU A 288 18.09 16.37 -4.70
C LEU A 288 17.16 15.14 -4.68
N THR A 289 16.19 15.12 -3.78
CA THR A 289 15.22 14.03 -3.63
C THR A 289 13.81 14.38 -4.13
N GLN A 290 13.48 15.66 -4.24
CA GLN A 290 12.22 16.15 -4.82
C GLN A 290 12.56 17.25 -5.81
N MET A 291 12.73 16.87 -7.07
CA MET A 291 13.09 17.86 -8.09
C MET A 291 11.85 18.30 -8.86
N GLU A 292 11.49 19.55 -8.63
CA GLU A 292 10.60 20.28 -9.49
C GLU A 292 11.44 20.96 -10.58
N PHE A 293 11.16 20.63 -11.82
CA PHE A 293 11.66 21.39 -12.94
C PHE A 293 10.80 22.64 -13.08
N SER A 294 11.21 23.74 -12.48
CA SER A 294 10.53 25.02 -12.75
C SER A 294 11.25 25.76 -13.87
N PHE A 295 10.46 26.19 -14.83
CA PHE A 295 10.91 26.99 -15.95
C PHE A 295 10.95 28.46 -15.55
N GLU A 296 12.11 29.04 -15.35
CA GLU A 296 12.23 30.50 -15.52
C GLU A 296 12.43 30.77 -17.01
N LYS A 297 11.65 31.70 -17.54
CA LYS A 297 11.69 32.11 -18.95
C LYS A 297 13.12 32.39 -19.40
N CYS A 298 13.68 31.46 -20.16
CA CYS A 298 14.89 31.77 -20.91
C CYS A 298 14.48 32.64 -22.10
N SER A 299 15.02 33.85 -22.14
CA SER A 299 14.90 34.76 -23.28
C SER A 299 15.76 34.23 -24.45
N THR A 300 15.32 33.16 -25.09
CA THR A 300 15.91 32.70 -26.35
C THR A 300 15.20 33.38 -27.52
N PRO A 301 15.90 33.70 -28.59
CA PRO A 301 15.29 34.35 -29.75
C PRO A 301 14.22 33.40 -30.37
N ALA A 302 13.11 33.98 -30.77
CA ALA A 302 11.84 33.32 -31.14
C ALA A 302 11.88 32.39 -32.38
N ASN A 303 13.06 32.06 -32.92
CA ASN A 303 13.19 31.36 -34.18
C ASN A 303 13.84 29.96 -34.11
N SER A 304 14.08 29.40 -32.95
CA SER A 304 14.61 28.04 -32.90
C SER A 304 13.48 27.03 -32.55
N SER A 305 13.13 26.22 -33.52
CA SER A 305 12.10 25.20 -33.43
C SER A 305 12.54 23.90 -32.69
N SER A 306 13.71 23.88 -32.07
CA SER A 306 14.23 22.67 -31.45
C SER A 306 13.96 22.65 -29.93
N ASN A 307 13.13 21.71 -29.51
CA ASN A 307 12.77 21.45 -28.11
C ASN A 307 13.86 20.65 -27.34
N ASP A 308 15.03 20.50 -27.93
CA ASP A 308 16.06 19.56 -27.44
C ASP A 308 16.99 20.14 -26.37
N TYR A 309 16.83 21.43 -26.05
CA TYR A 309 17.75 22.14 -25.13
C TYR A 309 17.57 21.80 -23.64
N TYR A 310 16.54 21.04 -23.29
CA TYR A 310 16.10 20.87 -21.91
C TYR A 310 16.30 19.46 -21.37
N SER A 311 17.14 18.67 -22.00
CA SER A 311 17.40 17.29 -21.58
C SER A 311 18.35 17.19 -20.38
N ILE A 312 18.05 16.27 -19.48
CA ILE A 312 18.85 15.99 -18.27
C ILE A 312 19.05 14.49 -18.17
N GLY A 313 20.27 14.10 -17.79
CA GLY A 313 20.58 12.73 -17.41
C GLY A 313 20.37 12.48 -15.93
N GLY A 314 20.10 11.23 -15.58
CA GLY A 314 20.01 10.76 -14.20
C GLY A 314 21.22 9.91 -13.81
N SER A 315 21.34 9.68 -12.51
CA SER A 315 22.28 8.71 -11.92
C SER A 315 21.49 7.72 -11.06
N PRO A 316 21.96 6.48 -10.87
CA PRO A 316 23.26 5.96 -11.27
C PRO A 316 23.37 5.68 -12.76
N LEU A 317 24.60 5.53 -13.24
CA LEU A 317 24.90 4.96 -14.57
C LEU A 317 24.74 3.45 -14.48
N MET A 318 24.09 2.86 -15.47
CA MET A 318 23.73 1.44 -15.47
C MET A 318 24.56 0.68 -16.51
N THR A 319 25.19 -0.41 -16.09
CA THR A 319 26.07 -1.26 -16.91
C THR A 319 25.67 -2.75 -16.87
N SER A 320 24.76 -3.12 -15.98
CA SER A 320 24.32 -4.52 -15.79
C SER A 320 23.08 -4.54 -14.87
N GLY A 321 22.38 -5.65 -14.81
CA GLY A 321 21.32 -5.91 -13.83
C GLY A 321 19.98 -5.29 -14.18
N GLN A 322 19.09 -5.32 -13.20
CA GLN A 322 17.71 -4.86 -13.32
C GLN A 322 17.51 -3.59 -12.48
N HIS A 323 16.82 -2.62 -13.05
CA HIS A 323 16.63 -1.30 -12.44
C HIS A 323 15.22 -0.80 -12.70
N TYR A 324 14.57 -0.26 -11.66
CA TYR A 324 13.22 0.31 -11.76
C TYR A 324 13.19 1.71 -11.13
N TRP A 325 12.45 2.63 -11.75
CA TRP A 325 12.16 3.96 -11.19
C TRP A 325 10.83 4.48 -11.74
N GLU A 326 10.27 5.49 -11.06
CA GLU A 326 9.01 6.12 -11.48
C GLU A 326 9.18 7.62 -11.67
N VAL A 327 8.43 8.16 -12.61
CA VAL A 327 8.40 9.59 -12.94
C VAL A 327 6.96 10.07 -12.93
N ASP A 328 6.66 11.07 -12.12
CA ASP A 328 5.37 11.77 -12.12
C ASP A 328 5.34 12.72 -13.32
N VAL A 329 4.35 12.53 -14.19
CA VAL A 329 4.11 13.33 -15.39
C VAL A 329 2.70 13.94 -15.36
N SER A 330 2.08 14.01 -14.20
CA SER A 330 0.71 14.51 -14.01
C SER A 330 0.52 15.88 -14.63
N ASN A 331 -0.56 16.02 -15.37
CA ASN A 331 -0.99 17.29 -15.99
C ASN A 331 -0.01 17.89 -17.02
N LYS A 332 1.07 17.21 -17.38
CA LYS A 332 2.01 17.72 -18.38
C LYS A 332 1.41 17.64 -19.81
N SER A 333 1.65 18.66 -20.59
CA SER A 333 1.24 18.72 -22.00
C SER A 333 2.24 18.05 -22.95
N ALA A 334 3.49 17.93 -22.52
CA ALA A 334 4.57 17.35 -23.33
C ALA A 334 5.73 16.90 -22.44
N TRP A 335 6.38 15.81 -22.82
CA TRP A 335 7.60 15.29 -22.20
C TRP A 335 8.23 14.19 -23.05
N ILE A 336 9.52 13.93 -22.87
CA ILE A 336 10.21 12.73 -23.35
C ILE A 336 10.97 12.12 -22.19
N LEU A 337 10.89 10.80 -22.00
CA LEU A 337 11.62 10.12 -20.96
C LEU A 337 12.03 8.69 -21.38
N GLY A 338 13.06 8.17 -20.73
CA GLY A 338 13.60 6.83 -20.98
C GLY A 338 15.05 6.72 -20.55
N ILE A 339 15.89 6.17 -21.43
CA ILE A 339 17.34 6.07 -21.21
C ILE A 339 18.10 6.54 -22.44
N CYS A 340 19.36 6.92 -22.23
CA CYS A 340 20.29 7.18 -23.34
C CYS A 340 21.69 6.66 -23.02
N GLU A 341 22.50 6.45 -24.05
CA GLU A 341 23.93 6.14 -23.88
C GLU A 341 24.66 7.34 -23.29
N VAL A 342 25.59 7.12 -22.40
CA VAL A 342 26.33 8.17 -21.69
C VAL A 342 27.13 9.05 -22.66
N LYS A 343 27.68 8.50 -23.71
CA LYS A 343 28.41 9.24 -24.75
C LYS A 343 27.51 10.31 -25.40
N GLU A 344 26.23 10.00 -25.61
CA GLU A 344 25.27 10.93 -26.22
C GLU A 344 24.94 12.07 -25.25
N LEU A 345 24.76 11.76 -23.96
CA LEU A 345 24.54 12.78 -22.94
C LEU A 345 25.74 13.71 -22.81
N GLN A 346 26.97 13.19 -22.85
CA GLN A 346 28.20 13.98 -22.81
C GLN A 346 28.34 14.85 -24.06
N TRP A 347 27.94 14.33 -25.21
CA TRP A 347 27.94 15.06 -26.47
C TRP A 347 26.95 16.25 -26.42
N LEU A 348 25.73 16.02 -25.94
CA LEU A 348 24.71 17.07 -25.74
C LEU A 348 25.21 18.19 -24.81
N VAL A 349 25.92 17.82 -23.75
CA VAL A 349 26.49 18.79 -22.81
C VAL A 349 27.56 19.68 -23.48
N ARG A 350 28.34 19.14 -24.42
CA ARG A 350 29.40 19.85 -25.11
C ARG A 350 28.91 20.72 -26.29
N ASN A 351 27.84 20.28 -26.98
CA ASN A 351 27.43 20.87 -28.25
C ASN A 351 26.00 21.46 -28.21
N CYS A 352 25.64 22.12 -27.13
CA CYS A 352 24.27 22.49 -26.78
C CYS A 352 23.57 23.53 -27.69
N PHE A 353 24.11 23.88 -28.86
CA PHE A 353 23.55 25.01 -29.64
C PHE A 353 23.19 24.73 -31.12
N THR A 354 23.41 23.54 -31.66
CA THR A 354 23.38 23.45 -33.13
C THR A 354 22.75 22.22 -33.77
N GLN A 355 22.27 21.20 -33.03
CA GLN A 355 21.75 20.01 -33.71
C GLN A 355 20.49 19.45 -33.07
N VAL A 356 19.56 19.04 -33.95
CA VAL A 356 18.33 18.32 -33.59
C VAL A 356 18.70 16.92 -33.11
N VAL A 357 18.25 16.51 -31.92
CA VAL A 357 18.43 15.15 -31.41
C VAL A 357 17.54 14.17 -32.18
N SER A 358 18.15 13.17 -32.79
CA SER A 358 17.40 12.08 -33.41
C SER A 358 17.16 10.97 -32.36
N TYR A 359 15.96 10.90 -31.83
CA TYR A 359 15.57 9.91 -30.81
C TYR A 359 15.43 8.53 -31.46
N GLN A 360 16.54 7.85 -31.70
CA GLN A 360 16.54 6.50 -32.26
C GLN A 360 17.45 5.58 -31.46
N PRO A 361 17.06 4.30 -31.27
CA PRO A 361 17.92 3.29 -30.62
C PRO A 361 19.33 3.18 -31.19
N ARG A 362 19.48 3.24 -32.51
CA ARG A 362 20.80 3.24 -33.17
C ARG A 362 21.65 4.46 -32.80
N HIS A 363 21.04 5.55 -32.35
CA HIS A 363 21.73 6.75 -31.87
C HIS A 363 21.81 6.77 -30.34
N GLY A 364 21.55 5.62 -29.68
CA GLY A 364 21.65 5.47 -28.24
C GLY A 364 20.53 6.08 -27.42
N TYR A 365 19.31 6.19 -27.98
CA TYR A 365 18.13 6.71 -27.27
C TYR A 365 17.00 5.67 -27.30
N TRP A 366 16.52 5.28 -26.15
CA TRP A 366 15.33 4.41 -25.98
C TRP A 366 14.33 5.20 -25.14
N VAL A 367 13.44 5.90 -25.82
CA VAL A 367 12.55 6.87 -25.16
C VAL A 367 11.13 6.80 -25.67
N ILE A 368 10.20 7.19 -24.80
CA ILE A 368 8.80 7.47 -25.17
C ILE A 368 8.51 8.94 -24.89
N GLY A 369 7.42 9.45 -25.45
CA GLY A 369 7.06 10.85 -25.27
C GLY A 369 5.56 11.11 -25.33
N LEU A 370 5.18 12.29 -24.82
CA LEU A 370 3.86 12.88 -24.95
C LEU A 370 3.97 14.20 -25.68
N LYS A 371 3.03 14.45 -26.58
CA LYS A 371 2.89 15.70 -27.31
C LYS A 371 1.41 16.13 -27.33
N ASN A 372 1.16 17.41 -27.24
CA ASN A 372 -0.19 17.99 -27.32
C ASN A 372 -1.20 17.39 -26.33
N GLN A 373 -0.75 16.95 -25.16
CA GLN A 373 -1.55 16.35 -24.04
C GLN A 373 -2.13 14.96 -24.35
N VAL A 374 -2.20 14.52 -25.61
CA VAL A 374 -2.95 13.30 -26.00
C VAL A 374 -2.17 12.35 -26.90
N GLU A 375 -1.08 12.81 -27.50
CA GLU A 375 -0.31 12.03 -28.47
C GLU A 375 0.87 11.34 -27.78
N TYR A 376 0.67 10.09 -27.38
CA TYR A 376 1.73 9.26 -26.82
C TYR A 376 2.48 8.56 -27.93
N THR A 377 3.80 8.57 -27.87
CA THR A 377 4.66 8.05 -28.95
C THR A 377 5.87 7.28 -28.38
N ALA A 378 6.29 6.26 -29.12
CA ALA A 378 7.60 5.62 -28.93
C ALA A 378 8.43 5.89 -30.18
N PHE A 379 9.73 6.05 -29.98
CA PHE A 379 10.66 6.40 -31.06
C PHE A 379 11.50 5.17 -31.42
N GLN A 380 11.40 4.72 -32.67
CA GLN A 380 12.11 3.55 -33.15
C GLN A 380 13.10 3.90 -34.26
N ASP A 381 13.94 2.94 -34.60
CA ASP A 381 14.88 3.05 -35.70
C ASP A 381 14.14 3.16 -37.05
N SER A 382 14.66 4.02 -37.90
CA SER A 382 14.21 4.16 -39.29
C SER A 382 15.44 4.17 -40.23
N SER A 383 15.18 4.05 -41.52
CA SER A 383 16.26 4.16 -42.51
C SER A 383 16.73 5.61 -42.74
N SER A 384 15.96 6.59 -42.23
CA SER A 384 16.28 8.01 -42.34
C SER A 384 16.88 8.57 -41.04
N ASN A 385 17.28 9.82 -41.04
CA ASN A 385 17.75 10.53 -39.83
C ASN A 385 16.62 10.82 -38.83
N ASP A 386 15.37 10.83 -39.31
CA ASP A 386 14.20 11.02 -38.45
C ASP A 386 13.74 9.69 -37.87
N PRO A 387 13.37 9.61 -36.58
CA PRO A 387 12.90 8.36 -35.97
C PRO A 387 11.55 7.91 -36.59
N LEU A 388 11.33 6.60 -36.62
CA LEU A 388 10.00 6.04 -36.84
C LEU A 388 9.16 6.29 -35.56
N ILE A 389 8.07 7.03 -35.73
CA ILE A 389 7.18 7.39 -34.63
C ILE A 389 6.06 6.35 -34.55
N VAL A 390 6.02 5.62 -33.45
CA VAL A 390 4.96 4.64 -33.14
C VAL A 390 3.95 5.32 -32.22
N THR A 391 2.73 5.51 -32.70
CA THR A 391 1.64 6.08 -31.89
C THR A 391 1.14 5.03 -30.88
N LEU A 392 1.05 5.43 -29.62
CA LEU A 392 0.61 4.58 -28.52
C LEU A 392 -0.82 4.99 -28.10
N PHE A 393 -1.72 4.02 -28.06
CA PHE A 393 -3.12 4.25 -27.70
C PHE A 393 -3.35 3.81 -26.24
N LEU A 394 -3.41 4.79 -25.34
CA LEU A 394 -3.61 4.55 -23.91
C LEU A 394 -5.05 4.86 -23.52
N SER A 395 -5.74 3.87 -22.97
CA SER A 395 -7.13 4.04 -22.50
C SER A 395 -7.21 4.94 -21.28
N VAL A 396 -6.17 4.92 -20.44
CA VAL A 396 -6.05 5.75 -19.23
C VAL A 396 -4.75 6.54 -19.33
N PRO A 397 -4.80 7.87 -19.38
CA PRO A 397 -3.59 8.69 -19.35
C PRO A 397 -2.79 8.44 -18.07
N PRO A 398 -1.49 8.17 -18.15
CA PRO A 398 -0.68 7.93 -16.97
C PRO A 398 -0.37 9.22 -16.21
N SER A 399 -0.59 9.21 -14.92
CA SER A 399 -0.06 10.24 -14.00
C SER A 399 1.39 9.93 -13.62
N ARG A 400 1.74 8.63 -13.54
CA ARG A 400 3.11 8.17 -13.33
C ARG A 400 3.49 7.12 -14.36
N ILE A 401 4.74 7.23 -14.80
CA ILE A 401 5.37 6.24 -15.70
C ILE A 401 6.40 5.45 -14.88
N GLY A 402 6.21 4.14 -14.80
CA GLY A 402 7.23 3.22 -14.29
C GLY A 402 8.16 2.83 -15.44
N VAL A 403 9.46 2.85 -15.20
CA VAL A 403 10.48 2.47 -16.18
C VAL A 403 11.26 1.29 -15.62
N PHE A 404 11.28 0.18 -16.34
CA PHE A 404 12.02 -1.02 -15.96
C PHE A 404 13.06 -1.34 -17.03
N LEU A 405 14.32 -1.27 -16.62
CA LEU A 405 15.47 -1.64 -17.45
C LEU A 405 15.97 -3.02 -16.99
N ASP A 406 15.98 -3.99 -17.88
CA ASP A 406 16.76 -5.21 -17.72
C ASP A 406 17.92 -5.10 -18.70
N TYR A 407 19.07 -4.63 -18.17
CA TYR A 407 20.26 -4.36 -18.97
C TYR A 407 20.79 -5.65 -19.63
N ASP A 408 20.81 -6.73 -18.86
CA ASP A 408 21.41 -8.01 -19.29
C ASP A 408 20.53 -8.73 -20.32
N ALA A 409 19.19 -8.62 -20.16
CA ALA A 409 18.24 -9.14 -21.16
C ALA A 409 18.06 -8.23 -22.38
N GLY A 410 18.61 -7.01 -22.36
CA GLY A 410 18.49 -6.04 -23.44
C GLY A 410 17.05 -5.57 -23.64
N THR A 411 16.32 -5.28 -22.54
CA THR A 411 14.93 -4.79 -22.61
C THR A 411 14.72 -3.54 -21.76
N LEU A 412 13.89 -2.64 -22.28
CA LEU A 412 13.43 -1.46 -21.54
C LEU A 412 11.92 -1.39 -21.67
N SER A 413 11.22 -1.41 -20.55
CA SER A 413 9.76 -1.43 -20.48
C SER A 413 9.23 -0.19 -19.76
N PHE A 414 8.11 0.32 -20.25
CA PHE A 414 7.41 1.48 -19.70
C PHE A 414 6.01 1.05 -19.27
N PHE A 415 5.64 1.41 -18.05
CA PHE A 415 4.35 1.02 -17.45
C PHE A 415 3.56 2.24 -17.03
N ASN A 416 2.26 2.18 -17.21
CA ASN A 416 1.33 3.09 -16.53
C ASN A 416 1.16 2.59 -15.09
N VAL A 417 1.75 3.28 -14.13
CA VAL A 417 1.73 2.87 -12.71
C VAL A 417 0.29 2.86 -12.16
N THR A 418 -0.59 3.72 -12.69
CA THR A 418 -1.99 3.81 -12.24
C THR A 418 -2.76 2.50 -12.41
N ASN A 419 -2.51 1.78 -13.51
CA ASN A 419 -3.26 0.54 -13.81
C ASN A 419 -2.37 -0.68 -14.04
N GLY A 420 -1.06 -0.55 -13.91
CA GLY A 420 -0.09 -1.62 -14.10
C GLY A 420 0.21 -2.00 -15.55
N PHE A 421 -0.52 -1.43 -16.52
CA PHE A 421 -0.38 -1.87 -17.91
C PHE A 421 0.92 -1.41 -18.55
N LEU A 422 1.48 -2.30 -19.35
CA LEU A 422 2.62 -2.00 -20.22
C LEU A 422 2.21 -0.95 -21.26
N ILE A 423 2.93 0.16 -21.28
CA ILE A 423 2.79 1.22 -22.31
C ILE A 423 3.57 0.82 -23.57
N TYR A 424 4.83 0.47 -23.38
CA TYR A 424 5.72 0.13 -24.49
C TYR A 424 6.94 -0.67 -23.97
N LYS A 425 7.47 -1.54 -24.86
CA LYS A 425 8.68 -2.32 -24.55
C LYS A 425 9.62 -2.29 -25.73
N PHE A 426 10.83 -1.80 -25.52
CA PHE A 426 11.95 -2.00 -26.42
C PHE A 426 12.58 -3.37 -26.11
N SER A 427 12.79 -4.19 -27.12
CA SER A 427 13.36 -5.52 -26.98
C SER A 427 14.57 -5.68 -27.91
N SER A 428 15.45 -6.60 -27.57
CA SER A 428 16.67 -6.87 -28.33
C SER A 428 17.58 -5.64 -28.42
N CYS A 429 17.55 -4.80 -27.39
CA CYS A 429 18.42 -3.62 -27.29
C CYS A 429 19.85 -4.04 -27.04
N ARG A 430 20.79 -3.30 -27.63
CA ARG A 430 22.21 -3.45 -27.33
C ARG A 430 22.68 -2.17 -26.63
N PHE A 431 22.71 -2.24 -25.32
CA PHE A 431 23.17 -1.14 -24.48
C PHE A 431 24.70 -1.20 -24.39
N PHE A 432 25.42 -0.12 -24.75
CA PHE A 432 26.89 -0.14 -24.72
C PHE A 432 27.49 1.25 -24.62
N PRO A 433 28.54 1.43 -23.78
CA PRO A 433 28.97 0.54 -22.69
C PRO A 433 28.16 0.75 -21.42
N MET A 434 27.50 1.90 -21.27
CA MET A 434 26.68 2.26 -20.14
C MET A 434 25.58 3.22 -20.55
N VAL A 435 24.44 3.10 -19.88
CA VAL A 435 23.27 3.97 -20.11
C VAL A 435 22.94 4.74 -18.84
N CYS A 436 22.24 5.85 -19.02
CA CYS A 436 21.72 6.66 -17.94
C CYS A 436 20.24 6.99 -18.18
N PRO A 437 19.46 7.22 -17.12
CA PRO A 437 18.12 7.75 -17.27
C PRO A 437 18.12 9.07 -18.03
N TYR A 438 17.11 9.25 -18.87
CA TYR A 438 16.97 10.43 -19.72
C TYR A 438 15.63 11.09 -19.48
N PHE A 439 15.66 12.41 -19.28
CA PHE A 439 14.47 13.23 -19.01
C PHE A 439 14.52 14.50 -19.85
N ASN A 440 13.42 14.79 -20.52
CA ASN A 440 13.25 16.06 -21.25
C ASN A 440 11.83 16.58 -21.00
N PRO A 441 11.67 17.64 -20.19
CA PRO A 441 10.36 18.20 -19.88
C PRO A 441 9.76 19.00 -21.04
N ILE A 442 10.49 19.21 -22.13
CA ILE A 442 10.10 20.02 -23.31
C ILE A 442 9.64 21.43 -22.86
N ASN A 443 8.84 22.12 -23.63
CA ASN A 443 8.29 23.44 -23.31
C ASN A 443 7.01 23.35 -22.46
N CYS A 444 7.07 22.61 -21.36
CA CYS A 444 5.94 22.47 -20.45
C CYS A 444 6.32 22.99 -19.05
N SER A 445 5.62 24.01 -18.59
CA SER A 445 5.86 24.66 -17.29
C SER A 445 5.53 23.77 -16.09
N ILE A 446 4.78 22.70 -16.31
CA ILE A 446 4.43 21.76 -15.23
C ILE A 446 5.64 20.88 -14.95
N PRO A 447 6.04 20.70 -13.67
CA PRO A 447 7.23 19.92 -13.34
C PRO A 447 7.09 18.45 -13.71
N MET A 448 8.24 17.81 -13.96
CA MET A 448 8.40 16.37 -14.05
C MET A 448 9.18 15.95 -12.80
N THR A 449 8.66 15.01 -12.02
CA THR A 449 9.21 14.70 -10.70
C THR A 449 9.59 13.23 -10.59
N LEU A 450 10.80 12.95 -10.10
CA LEU A 450 11.20 11.60 -9.73
C LEU A 450 10.46 11.19 -8.46
N CYS A 451 9.82 10.04 -8.50
CA CYS A 451 9.11 9.50 -7.36
C CYS A 451 10.08 8.76 -6.42
N LEU A 452 9.80 8.81 -5.14
CA LEU A 452 10.44 7.97 -4.14
C LEU A 452 9.64 6.66 -4.02
N PRO A 453 10.27 5.56 -3.63
CA PRO A 453 9.50 4.35 -3.37
C PRO A 453 8.44 4.62 -2.30
N SER A 454 7.23 4.18 -2.56
CA SER A 454 6.19 4.20 -1.53
C SER A 454 6.54 3.13 -0.50
N LEU A 455 6.99 3.58 0.67
CA LEU A 455 7.25 2.71 1.82
C LEU A 455 5.97 2.02 2.29
#